data_d83c67bf02f325686330c4ad00cb0544
#
_entry.id   d83c67bf02f325686330c4ad00cb0544
#
_cell.length_a   1.000
_cell.length_b   1.000
_cell.length_c   1.000
_cell.angle_alpha   90.00
_cell.angle_beta   90.00
_cell.angle_gamma   90.00
#
_symmetry.space_group_name_H-M   'P 1'
#
loop_
_entity.id
_entity.type
_entity.pdbx_description
1 polymer ?
#
loop_
_entity_poly.entity_id
_entity_poly.type
_entity_poly.pdbx_seq_one_letter_code
_entity_poly.pdbx_strand_id
1 'polypeptide(L)'
;MEQIIKKKLARNWFKTLQEVFCKEIEELEGKSNLFKITDWERGNKSNEGGGQFRIYKDGKIFEKVGVNFSEVYGKFSKKFRNRMSGAEKNPNFWASGISVVMHMKNPHVPAMHFNTRYIYTSHGWFGGGMDITPCIKDEKLKKWFHSELKKTCNRYNKNYYKKYKKWCDDYFYLPHRKEPRGIGGIFFDYKKQ
;
A
#
# COMPACT_ATOMS: atom_id res chain seq x y z
N MET A 1 4.75 -23.18 -14.30
CA MET A 1 4.26 -23.68 -12.99
C MET A 1 4.62 -22.74 -11.84
N GLU A 2 5.88 -22.41 -11.62
CA GLU A 2 6.37 -21.53 -10.53
C GLU A 2 5.68 -20.16 -10.46
N GLN A 3 5.46 -19.50 -11.58
CA GLN A 3 4.82 -18.19 -11.65
C GLN A 3 3.35 -18.19 -11.20
N ILE A 4 2.60 -19.24 -11.51
CA ILE A 4 1.21 -19.41 -11.10
C ILE A 4 1.15 -19.56 -9.58
N ILE A 5 2.08 -20.33 -9.02
CA ILE A 5 2.17 -20.53 -7.58
C ILE A 5 2.50 -19.21 -6.87
N LYS A 6 3.50 -18.45 -7.35
CA LYS A 6 3.87 -17.13 -6.78
C LYS A 6 2.70 -16.15 -6.78
N LYS A 7 1.96 -16.03 -7.89
CA LYS A 7 0.76 -15.19 -7.97
C LYS A 7 -0.30 -15.62 -6.96
N LYS A 8 -0.59 -16.92 -6.86
CA LYS A 8 -1.57 -17.48 -5.91
C LYS A 8 -1.16 -17.22 -4.46
N LEU A 9 0.11 -17.43 -4.12
CA LEU A 9 0.63 -17.15 -2.78
C LEU A 9 0.53 -15.67 -2.42
N ALA A 10 0.98 -14.77 -3.32
CA ALA A 10 0.90 -13.33 -3.11
C ALA A 10 -0.56 -12.86 -2.93
N ARG A 11 -1.47 -13.31 -3.80
CA ARG A 11 -2.90 -13.00 -3.69
C ARG A 11 -3.48 -13.45 -2.34
N ASN A 12 -3.22 -14.69 -1.95
CA ASN A 12 -3.75 -15.23 -0.70
C ASN A 12 -3.17 -14.46 0.50
N TRP A 13 -1.88 -14.15 0.47
CA TRP A 13 -1.25 -13.33 1.50
C TRP A 13 -1.91 -11.96 1.65
N PHE A 14 -2.19 -11.26 0.55
CA PHE A 14 -2.83 -9.93 0.61
C PHE A 14 -4.27 -10.00 1.11
N LYS A 15 -5.00 -11.07 0.83
CA LYS A 15 -6.32 -11.30 1.42
C LYS A 15 -6.23 -11.52 2.93
N THR A 16 -5.32 -12.39 3.37
CA THR A 16 -5.06 -12.60 4.80
C THR A 16 -4.65 -11.30 5.48
N LEU A 17 -3.78 -10.52 4.85
CA LEU A 17 -3.33 -9.24 5.39
C LEU A 17 -4.49 -8.22 5.52
N GLN A 18 -5.44 -8.21 4.58
CA GLN A 18 -6.67 -7.41 4.70
C GLN A 18 -7.46 -7.80 5.95
N GLU A 19 -7.63 -9.09 6.20
CA GLU A 19 -8.35 -9.60 7.37
C GLU A 19 -7.64 -9.26 8.68
N VAL A 20 -6.31 -9.43 8.72
CA VAL A 20 -5.49 -9.05 9.88
C VAL A 20 -5.66 -7.56 10.20
N PHE A 21 -5.53 -6.66 9.21
CA PHE A 21 -5.74 -5.24 9.44
C PHE A 21 -7.14 -4.91 9.97
N CYS A 22 -8.19 -5.52 9.39
CA CYS A 22 -9.55 -5.29 9.87
C CYS A 22 -9.73 -5.75 11.30
N LYS A 23 -9.22 -6.94 11.65
CA LYS A 23 -9.30 -7.50 12.98
C LYS A 23 -8.58 -6.64 14.03
N GLU A 24 -7.35 -6.23 13.76
CA GLU A 24 -6.59 -5.35 14.65
C GLU A 24 -7.30 -4.00 14.89
N ILE A 25 -7.94 -3.44 13.85
CA ILE A 25 -8.72 -2.21 13.98
C ILE A 25 -9.97 -2.42 14.84
N GLU A 26 -10.66 -3.54 14.66
CA GLU A 26 -11.81 -3.93 15.46
C GLU A 26 -11.44 -4.16 16.93
N GLU A 27 -10.29 -4.77 17.20
CA GLU A 27 -9.75 -4.93 18.55
C GLU A 27 -9.45 -3.59 19.22
N LEU A 28 -8.83 -2.65 18.49
CA LEU A 28 -8.58 -1.28 18.99
C LEU A 28 -9.88 -0.54 19.29
N GLU A 29 -10.92 -0.68 18.47
CA GLU A 29 -12.23 -0.08 18.70
C GLU A 29 -13.02 -0.78 19.82
N GLY A 30 -12.64 -2.00 20.21
CA GLY A 30 -13.34 -2.83 21.19
C GLY A 30 -14.67 -3.38 20.69
N LYS A 31 -14.81 -3.56 19.38
CA LYS A 31 -16.02 -4.06 18.72
C LYS A 31 -15.64 -4.93 17.52
N SER A 32 -16.54 -5.80 17.10
CA SER A 32 -16.40 -6.66 15.93
C SER A 32 -17.41 -6.33 14.83
N ASN A 33 -17.15 -6.80 13.62
CA ASN A 33 -18.02 -6.64 12.44
C ASN A 33 -18.27 -5.16 12.08
N LEU A 34 -17.24 -4.33 12.18
CA LEU A 34 -17.35 -2.88 11.95
C LEU A 34 -17.31 -2.51 10.47
N PHE A 35 -16.68 -3.33 9.64
CA PHE A 35 -16.42 -2.98 8.26
C PHE A 35 -17.60 -3.26 7.33
N LYS A 36 -18.01 -2.23 6.57
CA LYS A 36 -18.84 -2.41 5.38
C LYS A 36 -17.97 -2.98 4.27
N ILE A 37 -18.32 -4.19 3.80
CA ILE A 37 -17.63 -4.91 2.75
C ILE A 37 -18.31 -4.63 1.42
N THR A 38 -17.52 -4.31 0.39
CA THR A 38 -18.02 -4.09 -0.98
C THR A 38 -17.03 -4.71 -1.96
N ASP A 39 -17.51 -5.66 -2.76
CA ASP A 39 -16.78 -6.21 -3.88
C ASP A 39 -16.88 -5.27 -5.09
N TRP A 40 -15.85 -5.24 -5.91
CA TRP A 40 -15.83 -4.45 -7.13
C TRP A 40 -15.11 -5.20 -8.26
N GLU A 41 -15.54 -4.95 -9.48
CA GLU A 41 -14.93 -5.47 -10.69
C GLU A 41 -14.28 -4.34 -11.48
N ARG A 42 -13.20 -4.65 -12.17
CA ARG A 42 -12.50 -3.69 -13.03
C ARG A 42 -13.08 -3.74 -14.45
N GLY A 43 -13.44 -2.56 -14.98
CA GLY A 43 -13.91 -2.40 -16.37
C GLY A 43 -15.34 -2.88 -16.59
N ASN A 44 -15.82 -2.68 -17.82
CA ASN A 44 -17.19 -3.07 -18.25
C ASN A 44 -17.23 -4.49 -18.84
N LYS A 45 -16.13 -5.19 -18.92
CA LYS A 45 -16.01 -6.55 -19.45
C LYS A 45 -15.44 -7.44 -18.37
N SER A 46 -16.14 -8.50 -18.07
CA SER A 46 -15.88 -9.50 -17.04
C SER A 46 -14.56 -10.23 -17.24
N ASN A 47 -13.42 -9.61 -17.20
CA ASN A 47 -12.15 -10.34 -17.17
C ASN A 47 -10.91 -9.45 -17.01
N GLU A 48 -10.99 -8.40 -16.21
CA GLU A 48 -9.84 -7.57 -15.88
C GLU A 48 -9.50 -7.61 -14.39
N GLY A 49 -10.15 -8.51 -13.65
CA GLY A 49 -10.00 -8.64 -12.21
C GLY A 49 -10.89 -7.69 -11.42
N GLY A 50 -10.61 -7.55 -10.14
CA GLY A 50 -11.40 -6.76 -9.22
C GLY A 50 -10.78 -6.75 -7.84
N GLY A 51 -11.60 -6.62 -6.83
CA GLY A 51 -11.14 -6.63 -5.46
C GLY A 51 -12.28 -6.43 -4.48
N GLN A 52 -11.88 -6.13 -3.26
CA GLN A 52 -12.80 -5.88 -2.17
C GLN A 52 -12.27 -4.71 -1.37
N PHE A 53 -13.10 -3.70 -1.15
CA PHE A 53 -12.78 -2.69 -0.16
C PHE A 53 -13.65 -2.86 1.10
N ARG A 54 -13.02 -2.68 2.23
CA ARG A 54 -13.64 -2.71 3.55
C ARG A 54 -13.51 -1.33 4.16
N ILE A 55 -14.64 -0.69 4.43
CA ILE A 55 -14.72 0.67 4.93
C ILE A 55 -15.36 0.68 6.31
N TYR A 56 -14.70 1.30 7.26
CA TYR A 56 -15.23 1.62 8.59
C TYR A 56 -15.24 3.13 8.80
N LYS A 57 -16.26 3.66 9.48
CA LYS A 57 -16.42 5.09 9.76
C LYS A 57 -16.99 5.31 11.15
N ASP A 58 -16.80 6.52 11.64
CA ASP A 58 -17.43 7.08 12.85
C ASP A 58 -17.14 6.26 14.11
N GLY A 59 -15.92 5.68 14.19
CA GLY A 59 -15.48 4.92 15.34
C GLY A 59 -15.13 5.78 16.57
N LYS A 60 -14.69 5.13 17.64
CA LYS A 60 -14.20 5.79 18.85
C LYS A 60 -12.79 6.38 18.62
N ILE A 61 -11.92 5.62 17.96
CA ILE A 61 -10.52 5.94 17.68
C ILE A 61 -10.37 6.44 16.24
N PHE A 62 -10.98 5.74 15.29
CA PHE A 62 -10.88 6.04 13.88
C PHE A 62 -12.08 6.82 13.36
N GLU A 63 -11.84 7.94 12.72
CA GLU A 63 -12.86 8.66 11.95
C GLU A 63 -13.25 7.88 10.70
N LYS A 64 -12.24 7.39 9.97
CA LYS A 64 -12.46 6.59 8.78
C LYS A 64 -11.26 5.68 8.50
N VAL A 65 -11.55 4.43 8.17
CA VAL A 65 -10.56 3.45 7.71
C VAL A 65 -11.02 2.84 6.40
N GLY A 66 -10.09 2.68 5.48
CA GLY A 66 -10.27 1.90 4.26
C GLY A 66 -9.16 0.84 4.15
N VAL A 67 -9.55 -0.43 4.03
CA VAL A 67 -8.64 -1.56 3.82
C VAL A 67 -9.02 -2.24 2.51
N ASN A 68 -8.22 -2.01 1.47
CA ASN A 68 -8.57 -2.38 0.10
C ASN A 68 -7.66 -3.49 -0.41
N PHE A 69 -8.24 -4.61 -0.80
CA PHE A 69 -7.58 -5.67 -1.55
C PHE A 69 -7.91 -5.56 -3.03
N SER A 70 -6.93 -5.85 -3.89
CA SER A 70 -7.12 -5.92 -5.33
C SER A 70 -6.36 -7.08 -5.97
N GLU A 71 -6.94 -7.65 -7.01
CA GLU A 71 -6.30 -8.54 -7.97
C GLU A 71 -6.75 -8.12 -9.36
N VAL A 72 -5.86 -7.54 -10.13
CA VAL A 72 -6.17 -6.98 -11.45
C VAL A 72 -5.20 -7.47 -12.50
N TYR A 73 -5.69 -7.59 -13.72
CA TYR A 73 -4.88 -8.00 -14.88
C TYR A 73 -5.39 -7.31 -16.14
N GLY A 74 -4.58 -7.32 -17.18
CA GLY A 74 -4.90 -6.65 -18.43
C GLY A 74 -3.68 -6.39 -19.27
N LYS A 75 -3.78 -5.39 -20.16
CA LYS A 75 -2.70 -4.97 -21.05
C LYS A 75 -2.36 -3.51 -20.82
N PHE A 76 -1.09 -3.21 -20.67
CA PHE A 76 -0.62 -1.82 -20.67
C PHE A 76 -0.82 -1.16 -22.03
N SER A 77 -1.27 0.08 -22.05
CA SER A 77 -1.30 0.89 -23.26
C SER A 77 0.12 1.12 -23.81
N LYS A 78 0.25 1.41 -25.11
CA LYS A 78 1.56 1.68 -25.74
C LYS A 78 2.38 2.73 -24.97
N LYS A 79 1.74 3.78 -24.46
CA LYS A 79 2.37 4.86 -23.69
C LYS A 79 2.97 4.39 -22.35
N PHE A 80 2.34 3.40 -21.70
CA PHE A 80 2.78 2.88 -20.41
C PHE A 80 3.81 1.76 -20.52
N ARG A 81 3.86 1.03 -21.64
CA ARG A 81 4.81 -0.09 -21.84
C ARG A 81 6.26 0.29 -21.56
N ASN A 82 6.69 1.45 -22.09
CA ASN A 82 8.07 1.92 -21.97
C ASN A 82 8.44 2.37 -20.54
N ARG A 83 7.46 2.49 -19.64
CA ARG A 83 7.66 2.91 -18.24
C ARG A 83 7.63 1.74 -17.25
N MET A 84 7.16 0.57 -17.70
CA MET A 84 6.97 -0.58 -16.83
C MET A 84 7.95 -1.69 -17.18
N SER A 85 8.75 -2.07 -16.20
CA SER A 85 9.75 -3.14 -16.35
C SER A 85 9.13 -4.42 -16.89
N GLY A 86 9.69 -4.97 -17.98
CA GLY A 86 9.24 -6.20 -18.64
C GLY A 86 7.98 -6.08 -19.48
N ALA A 87 7.37 -4.88 -19.58
CA ALA A 87 6.20 -4.66 -20.42
C ALA A 87 6.55 -4.35 -21.88
N GLU A 88 7.80 -4.08 -22.19
CA GLU A 88 8.30 -3.80 -23.54
C GLU A 88 8.06 -4.99 -24.48
N LYS A 89 8.34 -6.19 -23.97
CA LYS A 89 8.20 -7.46 -24.72
C LYS A 89 6.80 -8.04 -24.63
N ASN A 90 6.15 -7.90 -23.49
CA ASN A 90 4.81 -8.44 -23.25
C ASN A 90 3.96 -7.40 -22.51
N PRO A 91 2.91 -6.83 -23.14
CA PRO A 91 2.09 -5.81 -22.52
C PRO A 91 1.18 -6.34 -21.41
N ASN A 92 1.02 -7.65 -21.31
CA ASN A 92 0.14 -8.23 -20.30
C ASN A 92 0.73 -8.02 -18.90
N PHE A 93 -0.14 -7.71 -17.97
CA PHE A 93 0.23 -7.62 -16.56
C PHE A 93 -0.78 -8.36 -15.68
N TRP A 94 -0.30 -8.74 -14.54
CA TRP A 94 -1.09 -9.17 -13.38
C TRP A 94 -0.55 -8.43 -12.16
N ALA A 95 -1.43 -7.96 -11.29
CA ALA A 95 -1.05 -7.31 -10.06
C ALA A 95 -2.04 -7.66 -8.95
N SER A 96 -1.54 -7.90 -7.76
CA SER A 96 -2.35 -8.00 -6.56
C SER A 96 -1.70 -7.21 -5.44
N GLY A 97 -2.51 -6.72 -4.51
CA GLY A 97 -2.01 -5.93 -3.41
C GLY A 97 -3.09 -5.52 -2.42
N ILE A 98 -2.61 -4.89 -1.36
CA ILE A 98 -3.42 -4.24 -0.34
C ILE A 98 -3.04 -2.77 -0.23
N SER A 99 -4.04 -1.93 0.00
CA SER A 99 -3.86 -0.51 0.30
C SER A 99 -4.73 -0.14 1.49
N VAL A 100 -4.13 0.51 2.47
CA VAL A 100 -4.77 0.88 3.73
C VAL A 100 -4.61 2.38 3.95
N VAL A 101 -5.71 3.05 4.29
CA VAL A 101 -5.71 4.44 4.74
C VAL A 101 -6.50 4.53 6.02
N MET A 102 -5.92 5.18 7.03
CA MET A 102 -6.53 5.37 8.35
C MET A 102 -6.53 6.85 8.70
N HIS A 103 -7.70 7.37 9.01
CA HIS A 103 -7.89 8.71 9.56
C HIS A 103 -8.36 8.59 11.02
N MET A 104 -7.65 9.26 11.91
CA MET A 104 -7.94 9.21 13.35
C MET A 104 -8.88 10.33 13.75
N LYS A 105 -9.72 10.11 14.77
CA LYS A 105 -10.52 11.18 15.39
C LYS A 105 -9.68 12.20 16.12
N ASN A 106 -8.64 11.74 16.79
CA ASN A 106 -7.72 12.62 17.51
C ASN A 106 -6.75 13.28 16.52
N PRO A 107 -6.76 14.62 16.35
CA PRO A 107 -5.90 15.31 15.42
C PRO A 107 -4.39 15.24 15.76
N HIS A 108 -4.05 14.84 16.99
CA HIS A 108 -2.66 14.59 17.39
C HIS A 108 -2.12 13.24 16.87
N VAL A 109 -3.00 12.34 16.44
CA VAL A 109 -2.59 11.07 15.81
C VAL A 109 -2.67 11.23 14.30
N PRO A 110 -1.55 11.03 13.58
CA PRO A 110 -1.50 11.30 12.14
C PRO A 110 -2.36 10.34 11.34
N ALA A 111 -2.85 10.80 10.19
CA ALA A 111 -3.36 9.90 9.17
C ALA A 111 -2.24 8.99 8.66
N MET A 112 -2.55 7.72 8.44
CA MET A 112 -1.60 6.69 8.00
C MET A 112 -2.00 6.12 6.66
N HIS A 113 -1.01 5.91 5.81
CA HIS A 113 -1.13 5.19 4.55
C HIS A 113 -0.13 4.04 4.52
N PHE A 114 -0.61 2.88 4.09
CA PHE A 114 0.21 1.69 3.87
C PHE A 114 -0.22 0.99 2.60
N ASN A 115 0.72 0.50 1.81
CA ASN A 115 0.42 -0.40 0.70
C ASN A 115 1.53 -1.41 0.50
N THR A 116 1.16 -2.56 -0.04
CA THR A 116 2.11 -3.53 -0.59
C THR A 116 1.47 -4.27 -1.75
N ARG A 117 2.27 -4.61 -2.76
CA ARG A 117 1.81 -5.21 -4.01
C ARG A 117 2.84 -6.17 -4.60
N TYR A 118 2.34 -7.16 -5.33
CA TYR A 118 3.13 -7.97 -6.24
C TYR A 118 2.66 -7.73 -7.67
N ILE A 119 3.56 -7.33 -8.55
CA ILE A 119 3.28 -7.06 -9.96
C ILE A 119 4.06 -8.06 -10.80
N TYR A 120 3.42 -8.56 -11.85
CA TYR A 120 4.00 -9.49 -12.79
C TYR A 120 3.74 -9.05 -14.24
N THR A 121 4.81 -8.98 -15.01
CA THR A 121 4.81 -8.76 -16.47
C THR A 121 5.52 -9.94 -17.15
N SER A 122 6.70 -9.74 -17.73
CA SER A 122 7.63 -10.82 -18.11
C SER A 122 8.39 -11.39 -16.90
N HIS A 123 8.44 -10.65 -15.79
CA HIS A 123 8.98 -11.05 -14.48
C HIS A 123 8.16 -10.41 -13.35
N GLY A 124 8.35 -10.91 -12.14
CA GLY A 124 7.63 -10.41 -10.98
C GLY A 124 8.51 -9.58 -10.05
N TRP A 125 7.87 -8.64 -9.32
CA TRP A 125 8.53 -7.88 -8.26
C TRP A 125 7.53 -7.42 -7.20
N PHE A 126 8.04 -7.16 -6.00
CA PHE A 126 7.30 -6.53 -4.93
C PHE A 126 7.52 -5.02 -4.92
N GLY A 127 6.48 -4.29 -4.56
CA GLY A 127 6.51 -2.88 -4.23
C GLY A 127 5.64 -2.58 -3.03
N GLY A 128 5.83 -1.43 -2.43
CA GLY A 128 5.03 -1.00 -1.30
C GLY A 128 5.64 0.20 -0.59
N GLY A 129 4.99 0.58 0.48
CA GLY A 129 5.45 1.67 1.32
C GLY A 129 4.46 2.03 2.40
N MET A 130 4.88 2.89 3.29
CA MET A 130 4.02 3.54 4.26
C MET A 130 4.51 4.96 4.53
N ASP A 131 3.58 5.84 4.77
CA ASP A 131 3.83 7.23 5.15
C ASP A 131 2.74 7.73 6.10
N ILE A 132 3.05 8.77 6.85
CA ILE A 132 2.08 9.38 7.75
C ILE A 132 1.97 10.89 7.51
N THR A 133 0.76 11.42 7.72
CA THR A 133 0.45 12.84 7.52
C THR A 133 -0.21 13.38 8.78
N PRO A 134 0.56 14.06 9.66
CA PRO A 134 0.02 14.66 10.86
C PRO A 134 -0.80 15.93 10.52
N CYS A 135 -1.91 16.13 11.23
CA CYS A 135 -2.67 17.39 11.18
C CYS A 135 -1.95 18.51 11.96
N ILE A 136 -1.25 18.15 13.03
CA ILE A 136 -0.50 19.05 13.89
C ILE A 136 0.98 18.67 13.82
N LYS A 137 1.85 19.66 13.60
CA LYS A 137 3.30 19.42 13.55
C LYS A 137 3.81 18.89 14.87
N ASP A 138 4.49 17.74 14.83
CA ASP A 138 5.14 17.11 15.98
C ASP A 138 6.48 16.51 15.58
N GLU A 139 7.55 17.21 15.95
CA GLU A 139 8.92 16.79 15.64
C GLU A 139 9.36 15.55 16.45
N LYS A 140 8.77 15.31 17.63
CA LYS A 140 9.06 14.09 18.40
C LYS A 140 8.48 12.88 17.71
N LEU A 141 7.21 12.98 17.29
CA LEU A 141 6.54 11.95 16.50
C LEU A 141 7.32 11.65 15.21
N LYS A 142 7.72 12.68 14.47
CA LYS A 142 8.53 12.51 13.25
C LYS A 142 9.82 11.74 13.51
N LYS A 143 10.58 12.14 14.51
CA LYS A 143 11.83 11.46 14.89
C LYS A 143 11.58 10.00 15.29
N TRP A 144 10.59 9.76 16.10
CA TRP A 144 10.20 8.41 16.52
C TRP A 144 9.82 7.53 15.32
N PHE A 145 8.89 8.00 14.46
CA PHE A 145 8.43 7.26 13.30
C PHE A 145 9.58 6.86 12.36
N HIS A 146 10.42 7.83 12.01
CA HIS A 146 11.58 7.56 11.17
C HIS A 146 12.64 6.66 11.83
N SER A 147 12.76 6.71 13.15
CA SER A 147 13.61 5.77 13.90
C SER A 147 13.12 4.34 13.78
N GLU A 148 11.80 4.11 13.93
CA GLU A 148 11.20 2.78 13.79
C GLU A 148 11.30 2.23 12.36
N LEU A 149 11.06 3.07 11.36
CA LEU A 149 11.28 2.69 9.95
C LEU A 149 12.74 2.30 9.68
N LYS A 150 13.69 3.08 10.23
CA LYS A 150 15.12 2.79 10.10
C LYS A 150 15.50 1.49 10.77
N LYS A 151 15.03 1.23 11.99
CA LYS A 151 15.23 -0.05 12.70
C LYS A 151 14.71 -1.22 11.87
N THR A 152 13.48 -1.11 11.37
CA THR A 152 12.86 -2.16 10.55
C THR A 152 13.64 -2.43 9.26
N CYS A 153 13.99 -1.40 8.52
CA CYS A 153 14.78 -1.52 7.29
C CYS A 153 16.16 -2.14 7.56
N ASN A 154 16.83 -1.75 8.65
CA ASN A 154 18.18 -2.19 8.99
C ASN A 154 18.27 -3.67 9.35
N ARG A 155 17.14 -4.31 9.74
CA ARG A 155 17.09 -5.78 9.94
C ARG A 155 17.43 -6.54 8.66
N TYR A 156 17.19 -5.94 7.50
CA TYR A 156 17.38 -6.55 6.19
C TYR A 156 18.59 -5.98 5.45
N ASN A 157 18.76 -4.63 5.46
CA ASN A 157 19.90 -3.98 4.85
C ASN A 157 20.03 -2.53 5.36
N LYS A 158 21.24 -2.15 5.80
CA LYS A 158 21.56 -0.83 6.36
C LYS A 158 21.30 0.34 5.39
N ASN A 159 21.28 0.08 4.07
CA ASN A 159 21.05 1.10 3.04
C ASN A 159 19.56 1.28 2.68
N TYR A 160 18.68 0.36 3.10
CA TYR A 160 17.28 0.39 2.66
C TYR A 160 16.55 1.62 3.15
N TYR A 161 16.69 1.98 4.42
CA TYR A 161 16.00 3.16 4.96
C TYR A 161 16.34 4.43 4.17
N LYS A 162 17.64 4.73 3.96
CA LYS A 162 18.07 5.93 3.23
C LYS A 162 17.51 5.95 1.79
N LYS A 163 17.61 4.82 1.10
CA LYS A 163 17.11 4.65 -0.27
C LYS A 163 15.59 4.81 -0.35
N TYR A 164 14.87 4.13 0.50
CA TYR A 164 13.41 4.06 0.44
C TYR A 164 12.74 5.33 0.99
N LYS A 165 13.37 5.99 1.97
CA LYS A 165 12.94 7.31 2.43
C LYS A 165 13.03 8.34 1.31
N LYS A 166 14.19 8.43 0.64
CA LYS A 166 14.35 9.34 -0.49
C LYS A 166 13.33 9.05 -1.58
N TRP A 167 13.12 7.77 -1.90
CA TRP A 167 12.13 7.39 -2.90
C TRP A 167 10.70 7.77 -2.50
N CYS A 168 10.34 7.62 -1.22
CA CYS A 168 9.06 8.06 -0.69
C CYS A 168 8.86 9.57 -0.86
N ASP A 169 9.86 10.36 -0.48
CA ASP A 169 9.82 11.82 -0.58
C ASP A 169 9.63 12.27 -2.04
N ASP A 170 10.33 11.64 -2.99
CA ASP A 170 10.22 11.93 -4.43
C ASP A 170 8.85 11.47 -5.00
N TYR A 171 8.39 10.27 -4.63
CA TYR A 171 7.17 9.68 -5.19
C TYR A 171 5.90 10.39 -4.74
N PHE A 172 5.85 10.82 -3.49
CA PHE A 172 4.73 11.54 -2.90
C PHE A 172 4.96 13.07 -2.83
N TYR A 173 5.89 13.59 -3.61
CA TYR A 173 6.12 15.03 -3.69
C TYR A 173 4.88 15.76 -4.20
N LEU A 174 4.53 16.85 -3.53
CA LEU A 174 3.38 17.70 -3.85
C LEU A 174 3.87 18.98 -4.57
N PRO A 175 3.90 19.02 -5.91
CA PRO A 175 4.49 20.16 -6.65
C PRO A 175 3.84 21.50 -6.33
N HIS A 176 2.52 21.50 -6.13
CA HIS A 176 1.75 22.71 -5.81
C HIS A 176 2.04 23.27 -4.42
N ARG A 177 2.59 22.47 -3.50
CA ARG A 177 2.99 22.87 -2.16
C ARG A 177 4.51 22.93 -2.00
N LYS A 178 5.26 22.45 -2.98
CA LYS A 178 6.73 22.34 -2.98
C LYS A 178 7.28 21.56 -1.78
N GLU A 179 6.59 20.51 -1.35
CA GLU A 179 6.98 19.69 -0.20
C GLU A 179 6.64 18.21 -0.41
N PRO A 180 7.31 17.25 0.27
CA PRO A 180 6.87 15.88 0.36
C PRO A 180 5.54 15.77 1.12
N ARG A 181 4.75 14.74 0.83
CA ARG A 181 3.49 14.48 1.54
C ARG A 181 3.75 14.15 3.01
N GLY A 182 3.10 14.88 3.90
CA GLY A 182 3.17 14.67 5.36
C GLY A 182 4.59 14.79 5.89
N ILE A 183 4.97 13.87 6.75
CA ILE A 183 6.36 13.77 7.25
C ILE A 183 7.17 12.70 6.51
N GLY A 184 6.62 12.17 5.41
CA GLY A 184 7.22 11.13 4.61
C GLY A 184 7.07 9.74 5.23
N GLY A 185 7.93 8.84 4.81
CA GLY A 185 7.94 7.44 5.20
C GLY A 185 8.97 6.65 4.43
N ILE A 186 8.61 5.47 3.97
CA ILE A 186 9.40 4.65 3.04
C ILE A 186 8.53 4.23 1.85
N PHE A 187 9.16 4.16 0.68
CA PHE A 187 8.56 3.60 -0.52
C PHE A 187 9.61 2.81 -1.31
N PHE A 188 9.19 1.67 -1.85
CA PHE A 188 10.04 0.86 -2.72
C PHE A 188 9.22 0.22 -3.83
N ASP A 189 9.88 -0.05 -4.92
CA ASP A 189 9.36 -0.83 -6.04
C ASP A 189 10.47 -1.70 -6.63
N TYR A 190 10.11 -2.58 -7.58
CA TYR A 190 11.06 -3.43 -8.29
C TYR A 190 11.94 -4.30 -7.38
N LYS A 191 11.43 -4.66 -6.18
CA LYS A 191 12.13 -5.60 -5.31
C LYS A 191 11.97 -7.01 -5.85
N LYS A 192 13.04 -7.54 -6.43
CA LYS A 192 13.16 -8.94 -6.85
C LYS A 192 13.50 -9.81 -5.65
N GLN A 193 13.03 -11.04 -5.67
CA GLN A 193 13.47 -12.09 -4.75
C GLN A 193 14.82 -12.63 -5.17
#